data_b6f8a3f1ade50ebb1641438d30b5d9f3
#
_entry.id   b6f8a3f1ade50ebb1641438d30b5d9f3
#
_cell.length_a   1.000
_cell.length_b   1.000
_cell.length_c   1.000
_cell.angle_alpha   90.00
_cell.angle_beta   90.00
_cell.angle_gamma   90.00
#
_symmetry.space_group_name_H-M   'P 1'
#
loop_
_entity.id
_entity.type
_entity.pdbx_description
1 polymer ?
#
loop_
_entity_poly.entity_id
_entity_poly.type
_entity_poly.pdbx_seq_one_letter_code
_entity_poly.pdbx_strand_id
1 'polypeptide(L)'
;MGWAIALHGGAGVPVNLPPERRLPREAALRHCLEIGVAALEAQKHPLDVVELVVRELENDPNFNAGKGSVLTSAGTVEMEASIMDGKTKKCGAVSGVTTVVNAISLARLVMEKTPHVYLACDGAEAFAREQGVETVDPSQFVTVENIERLKQAKQANKVQLDYTQPKTPIPTADDQDGQTGTVGCVAVDRNGNLASATSTGGLVNKMVGRIGDSPIIGAGTYANSLCAVSATGVGESIIRATVARDVAALMEYKGLSLKEAAAYVVEECVPTATVGLVAVSATGEVTMPFNTVGMFRACATEDGYSEIAIWPTV
;
A
#
# COMPACT_ATOMS: atom_id res chain seq x y z
N MET A 1 26.92 0.35 3.45
CA MET A 1 25.64 0.34 2.75
C MET A 1 24.92 1.61 3.12
N GLY A 2 24.25 2.26 2.18
CA GLY A 2 23.45 3.45 2.44
C GLY A 2 22.02 3.10 2.84
N TRP A 3 21.28 4.05 3.43
CA TRP A 3 19.86 3.93 3.60
C TRP A 3 19.11 4.14 2.26
N ALA A 4 17.94 3.53 2.14
CA ALA A 4 17.03 3.76 1.03
C ALA A 4 15.57 3.68 1.49
N ILE A 5 14.69 4.39 0.79
CA ILE A 5 13.25 4.42 1.03
C ILE A 5 12.51 4.47 -0.29
N ALA A 6 11.38 3.77 -0.37
CA ALA A 6 10.43 3.92 -1.45
C ALA A 6 9.00 3.87 -0.91
N LEU A 7 8.10 4.65 -1.53
CA LEU A 7 6.69 4.70 -1.15
C LEU A 7 5.79 4.81 -2.37
N HIS A 8 4.54 4.38 -2.22
CA HIS A 8 3.51 4.50 -3.25
C HIS A 8 2.21 5.06 -2.70
N GLY A 9 1.51 5.78 -3.55
CA GLY A 9 0.16 6.31 -3.31
C GLY A 9 -0.91 5.63 -4.16
N GLY A 10 -0.59 4.44 -4.73
CA GLY A 10 -1.52 3.64 -5.51
C GLY A 10 -1.17 3.50 -6.99
N ALA A 11 -1.60 2.36 -7.58
CA ALA A 11 -1.47 2.05 -9.00
C ALA A 11 -2.81 2.19 -9.74
N GLY A 12 -2.78 2.20 -11.08
CA GLY A 12 -3.95 2.37 -11.94
C GLY A 12 -4.26 3.84 -12.28
N VAL A 13 -3.26 4.71 -12.21
CA VAL A 13 -3.41 6.15 -12.47
C VAL A 13 -3.54 6.40 -13.98
N PRO A 14 -4.64 7.02 -14.47
CA PRO A 14 -4.84 7.28 -15.90
C PRO A 14 -3.87 8.33 -16.43
N VAL A 15 -3.54 8.24 -17.74
CA VAL A 15 -2.60 9.19 -18.40
C VAL A 15 -3.10 10.63 -18.39
N ASN A 16 -4.42 10.81 -18.43
CA ASN A 16 -5.09 12.11 -18.52
C ASN A 16 -5.56 12.63 -17.16
N LEU A 17 -4.93 12.21 -16.04
CA LEU A 17 -5.28 12.73 -14.72
C LEU A 17 -5.14 14.25 -14.67
N PRO A 18 -6.24 14.99 -14.36
CA PRO A 18 -6.22 16.44 -14.34
C PRO A 18 -5.23 17.02 -13.32
N PRO A 19 -4.59 18.17 -13.62
CA PRO A 19 -3.59 18.78 -12.73
C PRO A 19 -4.11 19.05 -11.32
N GLU A 20 -5.37 19.44 -11.15
CA GLU A 20 -6.01 19.70 -9.85
C GLU A 20 -6.11 18.45 -8.97
N ARG A 21 -6.09 17.25 -9.56
CA ARG A 21 -6.05 15.98 -8.85
C ARG A 21 -4.62 15.43 -8.70
N ARG A 22 -3.76 15.74 -9.67
CA ARG A 22 -2.37 15.27 -9.72
C ARG A 22 -1.48 16.01 -8.74
N LEU A 23 -1.46 17.35 -8.84
CA LEU A 23 -0.49 18.19 -8.11
C LEU A 23 -0.57 18.04 -6.57
N PRO A 24 -1.77 17.98 -5.94
CA PRO A 24 -1.85 17.72 -4.50
C PRO A 24 -1.22 16.38 -4.10
N ARG A 25 -1.40 15.32 -4.90
CA ARG A 25 -0.85 14.00 -4.63
C ARG A 25 0.67 13.95 -4.80
N GLU A 26 1.20 14.61 -5.82
CA GLU A 26 2.65 14.76 -5.99
C GLU A 26 3.28 15.54 -4.83
N ALA A 27 2.63 16.61 -4.37
CA ALA A 27 3.08 17.38 -3.22
C ALA A 27 3.06 16.56 -1.92
N ALA A 28 2.00 15.77 -1.70
CA ALA A 28 1.89 14.89 -0.55
C ALA A 28 2.94 13.77 -0.57
N LEU A 29 3.19 13.13 -1.73
CA LEU A 29 4.27 12.14 -1.87
C LEU A 29 5.64 12.75 -1.56
N ARG A 30 5.90 13.96 -2.03
CA ARG A 30 7.14 14.70 -1.73
C ARG A 30 7.29 14.93 -0.23
N HIS A 31 6.26 15.42 0.41
CA HIS A 31 6.24 15.65 1.86
C HIS A 31 6.49 14.34 2.66
N CYS A 32 5.79 13.27 2.31
CA CYS A 32 5.97 11.97 2.94
C CYS A 32 7.39 11.40 2.73
N LEU A 33 7.96 11.59 1.52
CA LEU A 33 9.33 11.18 1.23
C LEU A 33 10.34 11.97 2.08
N GLU A 34 10.18 13.30 2.17
CA GLU A 34 11.05 14.18 2.97
C GLU A 34 11.03 13.78 4.46
N ILE A 35 9.86 13.48 5.01
CA ILE A 35 9.71 12.99 6.39
C ILE A 35 10.44 11.66 6.58
N GLY A 36 10.28 10.73 5.64
CA GLY A 36 10.94 9.42 5.69
C GLY A 36 12.46 9.54 5.60
N VAL A 37 12.97 10.38 4.70
CA VAL A 37 14.40 10.68 4.54
C VAL A 37 14.97 11.28 5.82
N ALA A 38 14.33 12.32 6.38
CA ALA A 38 14.78 12.93 7.62
C ALA A 38 14.83 11.94 8.79
N ALA A 39 13.87 11.01 8.85
CA ALA A 39 13.86 9.96 9.87
C ALA A 39 15.01 8.95 9.69
N LEU A 40 15.35 8.55 8.45
CA LEU A 40 16.51 7.69 8.16
C LEU A 40 17.84 8.39 8.43
N GLU A 41 17.98 9.66 8.07
CA GLU A 41 19.14 10.48 8.40
C GLU A 41 19.35 10.62 9.90
N ALA A 42 18.24 10.74 10.66
CA ALA A 42 18.23 10.72 12.12
C ALA A 42 18.45 9.30 12.71
N GLN A 43 18.78 8.30 11.88
CA GLN A 43 19.06 6.92 12.26
C GLN A 43 17.90 6.21 12.99
N LYS A 44 16.67 6.59 12.69
CA LYS A 44 15.49 5.84 13.19
C LYS A 44 15.45 4.45 12.56
N HIS A 45 14.93 3.48 13.31
CA HIS A 45 14.75 2.12 12.80
C HIS A 45 13.77 2.12 11.62
N PRO A 46 14.00 1.34 10.55
CA PRO A 46 13.13 1.30 9.37
C PRO A 46 11.64 1.05 9.70
N LEU A 47 11.37 0.27 10.73
CA LEU A 47 10.01 0.01 11.20
C LEU A 47 9.30 1.31 11.66
N ASP A 48 10.03 2.21 12.34
CA ASP A 48 9.49 3.52 12.76
C ASP A 48 9.31 4.45 11.56
N VAL A 49 10.20 4.35 10.57
CA VAL A 49 10.15 5.15 9.34
C VAL A 49 8.93 4.77 8.50
N VAL A 50 8.72 3.47 8.23
CA VAL A 50 7.58 3.05 7.39
C VAL A 50 6.24 3.30 8.07
N GLU A 51 6.15 3.14 9.39
CA GLU A 51 4.95 3.52 10.14
C GLU A 51 4.68 5.02 10.02
N LEU A 52 5.70 5.86 10.27
CA LEU A 52 5.59 7.31 10.21
C LEU A 52 5.09 7.78 8.83
N VAL A 53 5.69 7.28 7.76
CA VAL A 53 5.32 7.63 6.38
C VAL A 53 3.91 7.17 6.03
N VAL A 54 3.54 5.94 6.39
CA VAL A 54 2.19 5.43 6.09
C VAL A 54 1.12 6.16 6.91
N ARG A 55 1.40 6.56 8.15
CA ARG A 55 0.50 7.42 8.93
C ARG A 55 0.23 8.76 8.25
N GLU A 56 1.26 9.40 7.70
CA GLU A 56 1.09 10.66 6.95
C GLU A 56 0.23 10.44 5.70
N LEU A 57 0.43 9.32 4.99
CA LEU A 57 -0.40 8.95 3.84
C LEU A 57 -1.86 8.63 4.24
N GLU A 58 -2.09 8.01 5.41
CA GLU A 58 -3.44 7.78 5.97
C GLU A 58 -4.13 9.10 6.39
N ASN A 59 -3.36 10.09 6.83
CA ASN A 59 -3.87 11.39 7.24
C ASN A 59 -4.22 12.31 6.04
N ASP A 60 -3.72 12.00 4.84
CA ASP A 60 -3.96 12.79 3.63
C ASP A 60 -5.19 12.25 2.88
N PRO A 61 -6.27 13.06 2.72
CA PRO A 61 -7.50 12.64 2.04
C PRO A 61 -7.33 12.36 0.54
N ASN A 62 -6.19 12.68 -0.05
CA ASN A 62 -5.90 12.42 -1.45
C ASN A 62 -5.63 10.94 -1.77
N PHE A 63 -5.33 10.12 -0.76
CA PHE A 63 -5.01 8.70 -0.93
C PHE A 63 -6.11 7.79 -0.37
N ASN A 64 -6.21 6.57 -0.89
CA ASN A 64 -7.17 5.57 -0.45
C ASN A 64 -6.66 4.80 0.79
N ALA A 65 -6.51 5.51 1.88
CA ALA A 65 -6.19 4.97 3.20
C ALA A 65 -6.62 6.00 4.25
N GLY A 66 -6.97 5.59 5.47
CA GLY A 66 -7.38 6.50 6.52
C GLY A 66 -8.48 7.46 6.07
N LYS A 67 -8.22 8.77 6.12
CA LYS A 67 -9.17 9.84 5.79
C LYS A 67 -9.67 9.86 4.34
N GLY A 68 -8.92 9.28 3.41
CA GLY A 68 -9.29 9.21 1.99
C GLY A 68 -9.87 7.87 1.58
N SER A 69 -10.15 6.98 2.51
CA SER A 69 -10.63 5.63 2.23
C SER A 69 -11.92 5.61 1.41
N VAL A 70 -11.96 4.74 0.42
CA VAL A 70 -13.15 4.49 -0.40
C VAL A 70 -14.24 3.80 0.41
N LEU A 71 -15.47 3.85 -0.10
CA LEU A 71 -16.66 3.35 0.60
C LEU A 71 -17.04 1.95 0.11
N THR A 72 -17.53 1.14 1.05
CA THR A 72 -18.17 -0.15 0.80
C THR A 72 -19.51 0.04 0.06
N SER A 73 -20.12 -1.03 -0.40
CA SER A 73 -21.46 -1.02 -0.98
C SER A 73 -22.55 -0.50 -0.03
N ALA A 74 -22.32 -0.55 1.28
CA ALA A 74 -23.19 0.02 2.30
C ALA A 74 -22.93 1.52 2.57
N GLY A 75 -21.88 2.11 1.96
CA GLY A 75 -21.50 3.50 2.21
C GLY A 75 -20.68 3.70 3.49
N THR A 76 -20.08 2.65 4.02
CA THR A 76 -19.22 2.66 5.20
C THR A 76 -17.75 2.58 4.81
N VAL A 77 -16.85 2.97 5.70
CA VAL A 77 -15.41 2.76 5.56
C VAL A 77 -15.02 1.48 6.29
N GLU A 78 -14.20 0.65 5.66
CA GLU A 78 -13.54 -0.51 6.27
C GLU A 78 -12.07 -0.50 5.86
N MET A 79 -11.19 -0.17 6.79
CA MET A 79 -9.76 -0.01 6.56
C MET A 79 -8.99 -1.27 6.94
N GLU A 80 -7.84 -1.43 6.32
CA GLU A 80 -6.95 -2.58 6.51
C GLU A 80 -5.50 -2.14 6.37
N ALA A 81 -4.61 -2.71 7.20
CA ALA A 81 -3.19 -2.39 7.18
C ALA A 81 -2.34 -3.55 7.68
N SER A 82 -1.08 -3.58 7.27
CA SER A 82 -0.08 -4.46 7.86
C SER A 82 1.32 -3.84 7.85
N ILE A 83 2.15 -4.31 8.78
CA ILE A 83 3.53 -3.89 8.95
C ILE A 83 4.42 -5.11 9.26
N MET A 84 5.64 -5.13 8.75
CA MET A 84 6.57 -6.23 8.95
C MET A 84 8.01 -5.76 9.12
N ASP A 85 8.69 -6.33 10.13
CA ASP A 85 10.13 -6.19 10.34
C ASP A 85 10.89 -7.31 9.63
N GLY A 86 11.79 -6.96 8.72
CA GLY A 86 12.54 -7.92 7.91
C GLY A 86 13.55 -8.75 8.69
N LYS A 87 14.13 -8.19 9.75
CA LYS A 87 15.14 -8.87 10.56
C LYS A 87 14.57 -9.98 11.43
N THR A 88 13.49 -9.69 12.13
CA THR A 88 12.84 -10.65 13.06
C THR A 88 11.71 -11.43 12.42
N LYS A 89 11.23 -10.99 11.25
CA LYS A 89 10.00 -11.44 10.60
C LYS A 89 8.75 -11.24 11.45
N LYS A 90 8.82 -10.46 12.53
CA LYS A 90 7.63 -10.06 13.27
C LYS A 90 6.75 -9.19 12.38
N CYS A 91 5.45 -9.43 12.45
CA CYS A 91 4.47 -8.70 11.66
C CYS A 91 3.18 -8.50 12.45
N GLY A 92 2.43 -7.49 12.05
CA GLY A 92 1.11 -7.23 12.58
C GLY A 92 0.19 -6.76 11.47
N ALA A 93 -1.07 -7.14 11.56
CA ALA A 93 -2.10 -6.78 10.59
C ALA A 93 -3.44 -6.52 11.26
N VAL A 94 -4.22 -5.64 10.63
CA VAL A 94 -5.61 -5.37 11.00
C VAL A 94 -6.48 -5.24 9.77
N SER A 95 -7.76 -5.59 9.88
CA SER A 95 -8.75 -5.39 8.82
C SER A 95 -10.15 -5.12 9.36
N GLY A 96 -10.97 -4.49 8.52
CA GLY A 96 -12.35 -4.16 8.85
C GLY A 96 -12.45 -3.17 10.01
N VAL A 97 -11.44 -2.32 10.23
CA VAL A 97 -11.51 -1.25 11.21
C VAL A 97 -12.21 -0.03 10.63
N THR A 98 -13.03 0.61 11.44
CA THR A 98 -13.96 1.67 11.00
C THR A 98 -13.82 2.97 11.78
N THR A 99 -13.19 2.94 12.97
CA THR A 99 -13.05 4.09 13.87
C THR A 99 -11.60 4.53 14.07
N VAL A 100 -10.63 3.68 13.81
CA VAL A 100 -9.21 3.90 14.08
C VAL A 100 -8.62 4.91 13.10
N VAL A 101 -8.01 5.99 13.61
CA VAL A 101 -7.44 7.06 12.76
C VAL A 101 -6.29 6.56 11.91
N ASN A 102 -5.37 5.80 12.50
CA ASN A 102 -4.24 5.22 11.80
C ASN A 102 -4.21 3.69 11.95
N ALA A 103 -4.74 2.99 10.97
CA ALA A 103 -4.79 1.53 10.94
C ALA A 103 -3.38 0.90 10.99
N ILE A 104 -2.38 1.56 10.39
CA ILE A 104 -0.99 1.09 10.41
C ILE A 104 -0.39 1.06 11.81
N SER A 105 -0.69 2.05 12.67
CA SER A 105 -0.23 2.07 14.05
C SER A 105 -0.90 0.97 14.89
N LEU A 106 -2.18 0.70 14.63
CA LEU A 106 -2.85 -0.43 15.28
C LEU A 106 -2.23 -1.77 14.84
N ALA A 107 -1.92 -1.94 13.56
CA ALA A 107 -1.21 -3.13 13.06
C ALA A 107 0.14 -3.32 13.77
N ARG A 108 0.90 -2.23 13.98
CA ARG A 108 2.14 -2.28 14.76
C ARG A 108 1.92 -2.70 16.20
N LEU A 109 0.90 -2.19 16.86
CA LEU A 109 0.56 -2.60 18.24
C LEU A 109 0.17 -4.07 18.33
N VAL A 110 -0.53 -4.62 17.33
CA VAL A 110 -0.79 -6.07 17.26
C VAL A 110 0.52 -6.84 17.26
N MET A 111 1.50 -6.45 16.43
CA MET A 111 2.83 -7.07 16.37
C MET A 111 3.60 -6.99 17.70
N GLU A 112 3.53 -5.85 18.39
CA GLU A 112 4.38 -5.59 19.56
C GLU A 112 3.76 -6.03 20.90
N LYS A 113 2.42 -5.97 21.01
CA LYS A 113 1.70 -6.15 22.28
C LYS A 113 0.95 -7.45 22.42
N THR A 114 0.89 -8.25 21.34
CA THR A 114 0.14 -9.52 21.36
C THR A 114 1.00 -10.67 20.84
N PRO A 115 0.65 -11.93 21.15
CA PRO A 115 1.26 -13.10 20.50
C PRO A 115 0.67 -13.36 19.11
N HIS A 116 -0.34 -12.60 18.69
CA HIS A 116 -1.03 -12.75 17.42
C HIS A 116 -0.39 -11.89 16.34
N VAL A 117 -0.61 -12.26 15.09
CA VAL A 117 -0.17 -11.49 13.94
C VAL A 117 -1.31 -10.71 13.27
N TYR A 118 -2.57 -11.04 13.56
CA TYR A 118 -3.70 -10.45 12.85
C TYR A 118 -4.95 -10.34 13.74
N LEU A 119 -5.53 -9.15 13.81
CA LEU A 119 -6.83 -8.88 14.42
C LEU A 119 -7.80 -8.26 13.41
N ALA A 120 -9.10 -8.53 13.52
CA ALA A 120 -10.09 -8.05 12.56
C ALA A 120 -11.36 -7.53 13.25
N CYS A 121 -12.06 -6.60 12.56
CA CYS A 121 -13.40 -6.11 12.89
C CYS A 121 -13.51 -5.68 14.36
N ASP A 122 -14.60 -6.07 15.04
CA ASP A 122 -14.87 -5.69 16.43
C ASP A 122 -13.74 -6.06 17.41
N GLY A 123 -13.03 -7.16 17.14
CA GLY A 123 -11.88 -7.57 17.94
C GLY A 123 -10.70 -6.60 17.81
N ALA A 124 -10.42 -6.11 16.60
CA ALA A 124 -9.40 -5.10 16.36
C ALA A 124 -9.79 -3.75 16.97
N GLU A 125 -11.06 -3.37 16.85
CA GLU A 125 -11.61 -2.16 17.45
C GLU A 125 -11.57 -2.19 19.00
N ALA A 126 -11.88 -3.34 19.61
CA ALA A 126 -11.77 -3.51 21.03
C ALA A 126 -10.32 -3.38 21.52
N PHE A 127 -9.38 -4.00 20.80
CA PHE A 127 -7.95 -3.89 21.09
C PHE A 127 -7.45 -2.44 20.93
N ALA A 128 -7.89 -1.71 19.88
CA ALA A 128 -7.55 -0.30 19.70
C ALA A 128 -7.96 0.55 20.91
N ARG A 129 -9.18 0.37 21.40
CA ARG A 129 -9.68 1.07 22.61
C ARG A 129 -8.88 0.71 23.85
N GLU A 130 -8.56 -0.56 24.04
CA GLU A 130 -7.73 -1.04 25.16
C GLU A 130 -6.32 -0.41 25.14
N GLN A 131 -5.72 -0.28 23.97
CA GLN A 131 -4.39 0.32 23.81
C GLN A 131 -4.41 1.86 23.79
N GLY A 132 -5.57 2.51 23.86
CA GLY A 132 -5.71 3.97 23.84
C GLY A 132 -5.37 4.57 22.45
N VAL A 133 -5.55 3.81 21.36
CA VAL A 133 -5.38 4.32 20.00
C VAL A 133 -6.46 5.36 19.70
N GLU A 134 -6.08 6.42 19.00
CA GLU A 134 -7.02 7.47 18.60
C GLU A 134 -8.10 6.91 17.68
N THR A 135 -9.35 7.13 18.08
CA THR A 135 -10.54 6.72 17.33
C THR A 135 -11.46 7.91 17.10
N VAL A 136 -12.17 7.89 15.98
CA VAL A 136 -13.13 8.93 15.58
C VAL A 136 -14.44 8.30 15.13
N ASP A 137 -15.49 9.12 15.02
CA ASP A 137 -16.72 8.68 14.37
C ASP A 137 -16.44 8.29 12.91
N PRO A 138 -16.94 7.15 12.41
CA PRO A 138 -16.69 6.70 11.02
C PRO A 138 -17.04 7.73 9.95
N SER A 139 -17.96 8.64 10.20
CA SER A 139 -18.33 9.71 9.26
C SER A 139 -17.16 10.67 8.96
N GLN A 140 -16.16 10.76 9.84
CA GLN A 140 -14.97 11.62 9.63
C GLN A 140 -14.04 11.10 8.51
N PHE A 141 -14.15 9.84 8.13
CA PHE A 141 -13.44 9.28 6.99
C PHE A 141 -14.17 9.45 5.66
N VAL A 142 -15.45 9.82 5.71
CA VAL A 142 -16.31 9.93 4.53
C VAL A 142 -16.13 11.29 3.87
N THR A 143 -15.59 11.30 2.64
CA THR A 143 -15.45 12.52 1.84
C THR A 143 -16.58 12.66 0.81
N VAL A 144 -16.87 13.90 0.40
CA VAL A 144 -17.87 14.17 -0.66
C VAL A 144 -17.45 13.48 -1.97
N GLU A 145 -16.15 13.48 -2.28
CA GLU A 145 -15.58 12.81 -3.45
C GLU A 145 -15.85 11.30 -3.42
N ASN A 146 -15.65 10.63 -2.27
CA ASN A 146 -15.87 9.20 -2.16
C ASN A 146 -17.35 8.80 -2.16
N ILE A 147 -18.25 9.67 -1.69
CA ILE A 147 -19.70 9.49 -1.87
C ILE A 147 -20.05 9.50 -3.37
N GLU A 148 -19.55 10.46 -4.12
CA GLU A 148 -19.83 10.57 -5.54
C GLU A 148 -19.25 9.38 -6.33
N ARG A 149 -18.01 8.96 -6.02
CA ARG A 149 -17.41 7.75 -6.59
C ARG A 149 -18.25 6.50 -6.33
N LEU A 150 -18.77 6.35 -5.11
CA LEU A 150 -19.66 5.22 -4.78
C LEU A 150 -20.94 5.26 -5.63
N LYS A 151 -21.56 6.43 -5.82
CA LYS A 151 -22.74 6.58 -6.67
C LYS A 151 -22.44 6.16 -8.12
N GLN A 152 -21.35 6.65 -8.68
CA GLN A 152 -20.92 6.32 -10.05
C GLN A 152 -20.64 4.82 -10.19
N ALA A 153 -19.93 4.22 -9.23
CA ALA A 153 -19.65 2.79 -9.23
C ALA A 153 -20.93 1.95 -9.17
N LYS A 154 -21.92 2.36 -8.36
CA LYS A 154 -23.24 1.69 -8.30
C LYS A 154 -24.02 1.84 -9.60
N GLN A 155 -24.05 3.02 -10.22
CA GLN A 155 -24.73 3.26 -11.49
C GLN A 155 -24.11 2.46 -12.65
N ALA A 156 -22.78 2.36 -12.66
CA ALA A 156 -22.06 1.59 -13.67
C ALA A 156 -22.12 0.07 -13.42
N ASN A 157 -22.77 -0.37 -12.34
CA ASN A 157 -22.74 -1.76 -11.86
C ASN A 157 -21.30 -2.33 -11.76
N LYS A 158 -20.33 -1.44 -11.53
CA LYS A 158 -18.91 -1.77 -11.38
C LYS A 158 -18.65 -2.17 -9.94
N VAL A 159 -18.90 -3.43 -9.64
CA VAL A 159 -18.40 -4.09 -8.45
C VAL A 159 -18.04 -5.47 -8.84
N GLN A 160 -16.88 -5.88 -8.47
CA GLN A 160 -16.37 -7.20 -8.74
C GLN A 160 -15.86 -7.35 -10.18
N LEU A 161 -14.58 -7.39 -10.29
CA LEU A 161 -13.92 -8.16 -11.32
C LEU A 161 -14.35 -9.61 -11.11
N ASP A 162 -15.40 -10.04 -11.81
CA ASP A 162 -15.82 -11.44 -11.83
C ASP A 162 -14.84 -12.20 -12.72
N TYR A 163 -13.89 -12.87 -12.08
CA TYR A 163 -12.87 -13.68 -12.76
C TYR A 163 -13.43 -14.97 -13.36
N THR A 164 -14.71 -15.28 -13.18
CA THR A 164 -15.36 -16.48 -13.71
C THR A 164 -16.04 -16.23 -15.06
N GLN A 165 -16.20 -14.99 -15.46
CA GLN A 165 -16.78 -14.65 -16.77
C GLN A 165 -15.71 -14.63 -17.88
N PRO A 166 -15.99 -15.13 -19.08
CA PRO A 166 -15.10 -14.98 -20.23
C PRO A 166 -14.90 -13.48 -20.49
N LYS A 167 -13.64 -13.08 -20.65
CA LYS A 167 -13.15 -11.71 -20.84
C LYS A 167 -14.16 -10.79 -21.52
N THR A 168 -14.90 -10.02 -20.71
CA THR A 168 -15.41 -8.75 -21.18
C THR A 168 -14.22 -7.90 -21.59
N PRO A 169 -14.31 -7.09 -22.64
CA PRO A 169 -13.18 -6.26 -23.06
C PRO A 169 -12.60 -5.54 -21.85
N ILE A 170 -11.28 -5.58 -21.70
CA ILE A 170 -10.54 -4.81 -20.72
C ILE A 170 -11.09 -3.40 -20.77
N PRO A 171 -11.49 -2.78 -19.61
CA PRO A 171 -11.92 -1.39 -19.61
C PRO A 171 -10.89 -0.59 -20.40
N THR A 172 -11.32 0.11 -21.43
CA THR A 172 -10.45 1.01 -22.18
C THR A 172 -9.87 2.06 -21.22
N ALA A 173 -8.73 2.65 -21.53
CA ALA A 173 -8.05 3.64 -20.68
C ALA A 173 -8.97 4.80 -20.23
N ASP A 174 -10.07 5.05 -20.93
CA ASP A 174 -11.08 6.05 -20.59
C ASP A 174 -12.03 5.65 -19.42
N ASP A 175 -12.10 4.37 -19.08
CA ASP A 175 -12.95 3.86 -17.98
C ASP A 175 -12.24 3.81 -16.62
N GLN A 176 -10.94 4.11 -16.57
CA GLN A 176 -10.19 4.20 -15.33
C GLN A 176 -10.31 5.59 -14.73
N ASP A 177 -11.46 5.86 -14.13
CA ASP A 177 -11.64 7.02 -13.28
C ASP A 177 -10.68 6.88 -12.08
N GLY A 178 -9.57 7.63 -12.11
CA GLY A 178 -8.43 7.68 -11.20
C GLY A 178 -8.64 7.06 -9.82
N GLN A 179 -8.70 5.74 -9.76
CA GLN A 179 -8.78 5.02 -8.49
C GLN A 179 -7.47 5.26 -7.76
N THR A 180 -7.54 6.06 -6.70
CA THR A 180 -6.44 6.16 -5.75
C THR A 180 -6.33 4.81 -5.08
N GLY A 181 -5.20 4.12 -5.32
CA GLY A 181 -4.95 2.80 -4.77
C GLY A 181 -4.42 2.86 -3.34
N THR A 182 -4.11 1.70 -2.83
CA THR A 182 -3.40 1.42 -1.58
C THR A 182 -2.16 2.30 -1.40
N VAL A 183 -1.85 2.70 -0.17
CA VAL A 183 -0.60 3.37 0.18
C VAL A 183 0.38 2.40 0.83
N GLY A 184 1.68 2.64 0.65
CA GLY A 184 2.69 1.83 1.32
C GLY A 184 4.07 2.46 1.30
N CYS A 185 4.93 1.94 2.17
CA CYS A 185 6.32 2.37 2.32
C CYS A 185 7.22 1.19 2.66
N VAL A 186 8.40 1.19 2.09
CA VAL A 186 9.49 0.26 2.39
C VAL A 186 10.76 1.04 2.68
N ALA A 187 11.55 0.58 3.66
CA ALA A 187 12.79 1.25 4.03
C ALA A 187 13.88 0.28 4.44
N VAL A 188 15.13 0.68 4.21
CA VAL A 188 16.35 0.03 4.72
C VAL A 188 17.25 1.06 5.37
N ASP A 189 17.84 0.73 6.52
CA ASP A 189 18.83 1.58 7.18
C ASP A 189 20.27 1.23 6.75
N ARG A 190 21.24 1.99 7.26
CA ARG A 190 22.68 1.77 7.01
C ARG A 190 23.20 0.42 7.51
N ASN A 191 22.44 -0.25 8.39
CA ASN A 191 22.79 -1.57 8.94
C ASN A 191 22.15 -2.72 8.15
N GLY A 192 21.39 -2.43 7.09
CA GLY A 192 20.66 -3.42 6.31
C GLY A 192 19.39 -3.95 7.00
N ASN A 193 18.90 -3.29 8.07
CA ASN A 193 17.59 -3.62 8.62
C ASN A 193 16.50 -3.13 7.65
N LEU A 194 15.50 -3.95 7.44
CA LEU A 194 14.42 -3.75 6.44
C LEU A 194 13.05 -3.71 7.12
N ALA A 195 12.15 -2.89 6.61
CA ALA A 195 10.75 -2.90 7.02
C ALA A 195 9.82 -2.55 5.85
N SER A 196 8.59 -3.07 5.91
CA SER A 196 7.50 -2.79 4.97
C SER A 196 6.22 -2.48 5.73
N ALA A 197 5.43 -1.54 5.20
CA ALA A 197 4.11 -1.18 5.70
C ALA A 197 3.18 -0.85 4.55
N THR A 198 1.92 -1.29 4.64
CA THR A 198 0.89 -1.07 3.62
C THR A 198 -0.45 -0.80 4.29
N SER A 199 -1.25 0.15 3.77
CA SER A 199 -2.57 0.52 4.30
C SER A 199 -3.54 0.87 3.18
N THR A 200 -4.83 0.56 3.35
CA THR A 200 -5.86 0.84 2.35
C THR A 200 -7.27 0.90 2.91
N GLY A 201 -8.16 1.62 2.20
CA GLY A 201 -9.61 1.50 2.32
C GLY A 201 -10.21 0.41 1.41
N GLY A 202 -9.39 -0.29 0.61
CA GLY A 202 -9.81 -1.35 -0.32
C GLY A 202 -10.34 -0.82 -1.66
N LEU A 203 -11.37 -1.45 -2.20
CA LEU A 203 -12.00 -1.10 -3.49
C LEU A 203 -13.30 -0.31 -3.29
N VAL A 204 -13.55 0.69 -4.15
CA VAL A 204 -14.83 1.41 -4.14
C VAL A 204 -15.98 0.43 -4.41
N ASN A 205 -17.08 0.59 -3.66
CA ASN A 205 -18.25 -0.28 -3.75
C ASN A 205 -17.98 -1.77 -3.43
N LYS A 206 -16.87 -2.09 -2.73
CA LYS A 206 -16.58 -3.45 -2.24
C LYS A 206 -17.72 -3.98 -1.36
N MET A 207 -17.94 -5.27 -1.35
CA MET A 207 -18.82 -5.89 -0.37
C MET A 207 -18.36 -5.57 1.05
N VAL A 208 -19.31 -5.38 1.96
CA VAL A 208 -19.00 -5.30 3.40
C VAL A 208 -18.27 -6.57 3.82
N GLY A 209 -17.15 -6.40 4.53
CA GLY A 209 -16.31 -7.51 4.96
C GLY A 209 -15.32 -8.03 3.91
N ARG A 210 -15.25 -7.44 2.70
CA ARG A 210 -14.19 -7.78 1.72
C ARG A 210 -12.84 -7.30 2.24
N ILE A 211 -11.88 -8.18 2.31
CA ILE A 211 -10.48 -7.92 2.68
C ILE A 211 -9.61 -8.07 1.43
N GLY A 212 -8.73 -7.08 1.19
CA GLY A 212 -7.75 -7.08 0.11
C GLY A 212 -6.42 -7.73 0.50
N ASP A 213 -5.41 -7.42 -0.30
CA ASP A 213 -4.04 -7.92 -0.13
C ASP A 213 -3.26 -7.22 0.98
N SER A 214 -3.59 -5.95 1.28
CA SER A 214 -2.80 -5.09 2.17
C SER A 214 -2.55 -5.68 3.57
N PRO A 215 -3.52 -6.33 4.25
CA PRO A 215 -3.30 -6.93 5.56
C PRO A 215 -2.72 -8.36 5.49
N ILE A 216 -2.57 -8.93 4.29
CA ILE A 216 -2.12 -10.31 4.10
C ILE A 216 -0.61 -10.32 3.90
N ILE A 217 0.12 -10.76 4.94
CA ILE A 217 1.56 -10.90 4.91
C ILE A 217 1.98 -11.89 3.81
N GLY A 218 2.84 -11.44 2.92
CA GLY A 218 3.27 -12.18 1.73
C GLY A 218 2.51 -11.80 0.47
N ALA A 219 1.31 -11.23 0.58
CA ALA A 219 0.56 -10.71 -0.57
C ALA A 219 0.88 -9.21 -0.79
N GLY A 220 0.27 -8.31 -0.02
CA GLY A 220 0.46 -6.86 -0.15
C GLY A 220 1.70 -6.33 0.56
N THR A 221 2.18 -7.01 1.58
CA THR A 221 3.28 -6.58 2.46
C THR A 221 4.19 -7.75 2.77
N TYR A 222 5.50 -7.57 2.60
CA TYR A 222 6.48 -8.56 3.04
C TYR A 222 7.85 -7.92 3.31
N ALA A 223 8.56 -8.42 4.32
CA ALA A 223 9.95 -8.09 4.56
C ALA A 223 10.71 -9.31 5.12
N ASN A 224 11.95 -9.50 4.68
CA ASN A 224 12.91 -10.46 5.23
C ASN A 224 14.32 -9.83 5.28
N SER A 225 15.35 -10.62 5.46
CA SER A 225 16.75 -10.13 5.49
C SER A 225 17.28 -9.71 4.11
N LEU A 226 16.58 -9.95 3.02
CA LEU A 226 17.01 -9.65 1.65
C LEU A 226 16.32 -8.42 1.08
N CYS A 227 15.02 -8.27 1.31
CA CYS A 227 14.22 -7.18 0.77
C CYS A 227 12.99 -6.85 1.63
N ALA A 228 12.43 -5.66 1.38
CA ALA A 228 11.10 -5.25 1.82
C ALA A 228 10.27 -4.83 0.60
N VAL A 229 8.99 -5.25 0.55
CA VAL A 229 8.09 -5.07 -0.58
C VAL A 229 6.73 -4.60 -0.09
N SER A 230 6.15 -3.59 -0.74
CA SER A 230 4.77 -3.16 -0.58
C SER A 230 4.09 -3.08 -1.95
N ALA A 231 2.95 -3.76 -2.10
CA ALA A 231 2.22 -3.88 -3.36
C ALA A 231 0.93 -3.03 -3.36
N THR A 232 0.47 -2.69 -4.56
CA THR A 232 -0.77 -1.95 -4.80
C THR A 232 -1.40 -2.38 -6.11
N GLY A 233 -2.73 -2.35 -6.20
CA GLY A 233 -3.45 -2.74 -7.42
C GLY A 233 -4.73 -3.52 -7.14
N VAL A 234 -4.98 -4.55 -7.94
CA VAL A 234 -6.13 -5.45 -7.78
C VAL A 234 -5.81 -6.49 -6.70
N GLY A 235 -6.36 -6.31 -5.50
CA GLY A 235 -6.03 -7.11 -4.32
C GLY A 235 -6.16 -8.62 -4.53
N GLU A 236 -7.20 -9.05 -5.25
CA GLU A 236 -7.43 -10.46 -5.58
C GLU A 236 -6.33 -11.07 -6.46
N SER A 237 -5.75 -10.29 -7.38
CA SER A 237 -4.60 -10.72 -8.19
C SER A 237 -3.33 -10.83 -7.35
N ILE A 238 -3.10 -9.84 -6.49
CA ILE A 238 -1.96 -9.78 -5.57
C ILE A 238 -1.99 -10.95 -4.58
N ILE A 239 -3.18 -11.26 -4.02
CA ILE A 239 -3.36 -12.39 -3.09
C ILE A 239 -3.07 -13.72 -3.77
N ARG A 240 -3.64 -13.96 -4.97
CA ARG A 240 -3.46 -15.24 -5.68
C ARG A 240 -2.01 -15.50 -6.06
N ALA A 241 -1.27 -14.45 -6.43
CA ALA A 241 0.14 -14.53 -6.81
C ALA A 241 1.10 -14.38 -5.62
N THR A 242 0.61 -14.09 -4.40
CA THR A 242 1.48 -13.83 -3.24
C THR A 242 2.63 -12.85 -3.56
N VAL A 243 2.32 -11.76 -4.25
CA VAL A 243 3.25 -10.87 -4.95
C VAL A 243 4.46 -10.47 -4.11
N ALA A 244 4.25 -9.96 -2.89
CA ALA A 244 5.34 -9.48 -2.07
C ALA A 244 6.29 -10.61 -1.62
N ARG A 245 5.77 -11.81 -1.32
CA ARG A 245 6.59 -12.97 -0.94
C ARG A 245 7.32 -13.56 -2.12
N ASP A 246 6.72 -13.57 -3.31
CA ASP A 246 7.33 -14.15 -4.50
C ASP A 246 8.55 -13.34 -4.95
N VAL A 247 8.55 -12.00 -4.84
CA VAL A 247 9.76 -11.19 -5.03
C VAL A 247 10.89 -11.68 -4.12
N ALA A 248 10.60 -11.79 -2.82
CA ALA A 248 11.59 -12.27 -1.85
C ALA A 248 12.01 -13.73 -2.09
N ALA A 249 11.09 -14.59 -2.56
CA ALA A 249 11.37 -15.99 -2.88
C ALA A 249 12.32 -16.14 -4.06
N LEU A 250 12.14 -15.35 -5.10
CA LEU A 250 13.02 -15.35 -6.27
C LEU A 250 14.44 -14.89 -5.92
N MET A 251 14.58 -13.89 -5.04
CA MET A 251 15.88 -13.50 -4.49
C MET A 251 16.49 -14.62 -3.64
N GLU A 252 15.69 -15.22 -2.74
CA GLU A 252 16.15 -16.23 -1.77
C GLU A 252 16.53 -17.57 -2.44
N TYR A 253 15.71 -18.05 -3.38
CA TYR A 253 15.85 -19.40 -3.93
C TYR A 253 16.50 -19.45 -5.31
N LYS A 254 16.43 -18.36 -6.09
CA LYS A 254 17.04 -18.27 -7.42
C LYS A 254 18.23 -17.32 -7.49
N GLY A 255 18.48 -16.53 -6.41
CA GLY A 255 19.61 -15.59 -6.38
C GLY A 255 19.45 -14.40 -7.33
N LEU A 256 18.21 -14.07 -7.75
CA LEU A 256 17.96 -12.92 -8.60
C LEU A 256 18.22 -11.62 -7.82
N SER A 257 18.64 -10.56 -8.52
CA SER A 257 18.64 -9.20 -7.96
C SER A 257 17.22 -8.76 -7.62
N LEU A 258 17.06 -7.73 -6.78
CA LEU A 258 15.76 -7.17 -6.44
C LEU A 258 14.98 -6.73 -7.69
N LYS A 259 15.67 -6.04 -8.60
CA LYS A 259 15.08 -5.53 -9.84
C LYS A 259 14.57 -6.64 -10.74
N GLU A 260 15.38 -7.69 -10.95
CA GLU A 260 14.99 -8.86 -11.76
C GLU A 260 13.81 -9.60 -11.14
N ALA A 261 13.84 -9.84 -9.82
CA ALA A 261 12.78 -10.54 -9.10
C ALA A 261 11.45 -9.76 -9.14
N ALA A 262 11.50 -8.45 -8.88
CA ALA A 262 10.32 -7.59 -8.89
C ALA A 262 9.72 -7.44 -10.30
N ALA A 263 10.55 -7.27 -11.33
CA ALA A 263 10.11 -7.21 -12.72
C ALA A 263 9.44 -8.52 -13.14
N TYR A 264 10.06 -9.66 -12.85
CA TYR A 264 9.49 -10.98 -13.17
C TYR A 264 8.10 -11.18 -12.54
N VAL A 265 7.93 -10.83 -11.26
CA VAL A 265 6.64 -11.00 -10.59
C VAL A 265 5.56 -10.09 -11.22
N VAL A 266 5.89 -8.83 -11.51
CA VAL A 266 4.94 -7.86 -12.07
C VAL A 266 4.60 -8.16 -13.54
N GLU A 267 5.52 -8.68 -14.31
CA GLU A 267 5.34 -8.94 -15.75
C GLU A 267 4.77 -10.33 -16.03
N GLU A 268 5.22 -11.36 -15.28
CA GLU A 268 4.95 -12.76 -15.62
C GLU A 268 3.98 -13.47 -14.67
N CYS A 269 3.92 -13.05 -13.37
CA CYS A 269 3.14 -13.79 -12.36
C CYS A 269 1.72 -13.26 -12.16
N VAL A 270 1.39 -12.06 -12.66
CA VAL A 270 0.08 -11.42 -12.49
C VAL A 270 -0.53 -10.98 -13.82
N PRO A 271 -1.86 -10.87 -13.91
CA PRO A 271 -2.49 -10.34 -15.12
C PRO A 271 -2.02 -8.91 -15.43
N THR A 272 -1.95 -8.57 -16.72
CA THR A 272 -1.64 -7.20 -17.16
C THR A 272 -2.62 -6.17 -16.58
N ALA A 273 -2.13 -4.98 -16.29
CA ALA A 273 -2.89 -3.84 -15.76
C ALA A 273 -3.45 -4.05 -14.33
N THR A 274 -2.83 -4.91 -13.52
CA THR A 274 -3.37 -5.23 -12.17
C THR A 274 -2.48 -4.84 -11.01
N VAL A 275 -1.17 -4.68 -11.19
CA VAL A 275 -0.23 -4.56 -10.06
C VAL A 275 0.83 -3.50 -10.29
N GLY A 276 1.22 -2.84 -9.20
CA GLY A 276 2.47 -2.14 -9.02
C GLY A 276 3.03 -2.44 -7.64
N LEU A 277 4.32 -2.25 -7.44
CA LEU A 277 4.95 -2.39 -6.14
C LEU A 277 6.13 -1.45 -5.97
N VAL A 278 6.50 -1.21 -4.73
CA VAL A 278 7.78 -0.60 -4.35
C VAL A 278 8.57 -1.59 -3.52
N ALA A 279 9.88 -1.65 -3.76
CA ALA A 279 10.74 -2.56 -3.04
C ALA A 279 12.15 -1.97 -2.81
N VAL A 280 12.75 -2.33 -1.68
CA VAL A 280 14.15 -2.03 -1.35
C VAL A 280 14.88 -3.31 -0.94
N SER A 281 16.16 -3.43 -1.31
CA SER A 281 17.01 -4.54 -0.86
C SER A 281 17.81 -4.17 0.39
N ALA A 282 18.39 -5.18 1.06
CA ALA A 282 19.32 -4.98 2.17
C ALA A 282 20.58 -4.19 1.78
N THR A 283 20.89 -4.10 0.49
CA THR A 283 22.05 -3.35 -0.03
C THR A 283 21.72 -1.91 -0.45
N GLY A 284 20.43 -1.50 -0.32
CA GLY A 284 20.00 -0.16 -0.70
C GLY A 284 19.52 -0.03 -2.16
N GLU A 285 19.43 -1.15 -2.90
CA GLU A 285 18.80 -1.13 -4.24
C GLU A 285 17.31 -0.81 -4.12
N VAL A 286 16.80 0.06 -4.98
CA VAL A 286 15.37 0.45 -5.05
C VAL A 286 14.80 0.03 -6.39
N THR A 287 13.57 -0.49 -6.40
CA THR A 287 12.82 -0.74 -7.63
C THR A 287 11.32 -0.47 -7.41
N MET A 288 10.64 0.04 -8.44
CA MET A 288 9.24 0.44 -8.39
C MET A 288 8.49 0.04 -9.66
N PRO A 289 8.49 -1.26 -10.05
CA PRO A 289 7.83 -1.72 -11.26
C PRO A 289 6.31 -1.73 -11.13
N PHE A 290 5.62 -1.54 -12.24
CA PHE A 290 4.18 -1.66 -12.36
C PHE A 290 3.79 -2.07 -13.78
N ASN A 291 2.69 -2.82 -13.93
CA ASN A 291 2.11 -3.20 -15.21
C ASN A 291 0.78 -2.48 -15.49
N THR A 292 0.40 -1.52 -14.66
CA THR A 292 -0.75 -0.62 -14.85
C THR A 292 -0.35 0.59 -15.70
N VAL A 293 -1.31 1.47 -15.99
CA VAL A 293 -1.06 2.69 -16.79
C VAL A 293 -0.13 3.68 -16.09
N GLY A 294 -0.22 3.77 -14.76
CA GLY A 294 0.62 4.64 -13.93
C GLY A 294 0.52 4.25 -12.46
N MET A 295 1.50 4.67 -11.67
CA MET A 295 1.56 4.46 -10.22
C MET A 295 2.15 5.71 -9.56
N PHE A 296 1.43 6.28 -8.59
CA PHE A 296 2.00 7.30 -7.71
C PHE A 296 3.11 6.66 -6.88
N ARG A 297 4.35 7.08 -7.11
CA ARG A 297 5.53 6.50 -6.48
C ARG A 297 6.59 7.54 -6.19
N ALA A 298 7.37 7.30 -5.14
CA ALA A 298 8.52 8.11 -4.81
C ALA A 298 9.61 7.26 -4.15
N CYS A 299 10.87 7.64 -4.32
CA CYS A 299 11.98 7.01 -3.62
C CYS A 299 13.12 7.99 -3.39
N ALA A 300 14.00 7.64 -2.44
CA ALA A 300 15.27 8.31 -2.22
C ALA A 300 16.30 7.33 -1.67
N THR A 301 17.58 7.61 -1.96
CA THR A 301 18.73 6.84 -1.49
C THR A 301 19.79 7.77 -0.91
N GLU A 302 20.65 7.26 -0.05
CA GLU A 302 21.68 8.03 0.67
C GLU A 302 22.71 8.70 -0.26
N ASP A 303 22.93 8.17 -1.46
CA ASP A 303 23.83 8.73 -2.46
C ASP A 303 23.27 9.98 -3.18
N GLY A 304 22.06 10.42 -2.79
CA GLY A 304 21.41 11.62 -3.30
C GLY A 304 20.44 11.38 -4.46
N TYR A 305 20.23 10.14 -4.88
CA TYR A 305 19.18 9.86 -5.86
C TYR A 305 17.80 10.07 -5.22
N SER A 306 16.89 10.73 -5.93
CA SER A 306 15.49 10.90 -5.54
C SER A 306 14.61 11.01 -6.78
N GLU A 307 13.47 10.33 -6.75
CA GLU A 307 12.48 10.33 -7.82
C GLU A 307 11.06 10.45 -7.24
N ILE A 308 10.22 11.25 -7.88
CA ILE A 308 8.76 11.26 -7.73
C ILE A 308 8.18 11.14 -9.12
N ALA A 309 7.41 10.09 -9.35
CA ALA A 309 6.88 9.81 -10.68
C ALA A 309 5.50 9.14 -10.62
N ILE A 310 4.80 9.16 -11.75
CA ILE A 310 3.49 8.52 -11.92
C ILE A 310 3.53 7.56 -13.10
N TRP A 311 3.90 8.07 -14.27
CA TRP A 311 3.93 7.29 -15.52
C TRP A 311 5.32 6.75 -15.82
N PRO A 312 5.46 5.79 -16.75
CA PRO A 312 6.77 5.36 -17.21
C PRO A 312 7.58 6.56 -17.74
N THR A 313 8.86 6.59 -17.41
CA THR A 313 9.81 7.53 -18.04
C THR A 313 10.01 7.10 -19.50
N VAL A 314 9.75 8.00 -20.43
CA VAL A 314 9.95 7.78 -21.89
C VAL A 314 11.43 7.69 -22.20
#